data_306b8f98857649a86c724252dcb53bc2
#
_entry.id   306b8f98857649a86c724252dcb53bc2
#
_cell.length_a   1.000
_cell.length_b   1.000
_cell.length_c   1.000
_cell.angle_alpha   90.00
_cell.angle_beta   90.00
_cell.angle_gamma   90.00
#
_symmetry.space_group_name_H-M   'P 1'
#
loop_
_entity.id
_entity.type
_entity.pdbx_description
1 polymer ?
#
loop_
_entity_poly.entity_id
_entity_poly.type
_entity_poly.pdbx_seq_one_letter_code
_entity_poly.pdbx_strand_id
1 'polypeptide(L)'
;MISPNVNIYTIIVTYNGMRWVDACFGSLRGSTVPLHTVVVDNGSTDGTPQRIAERFPEVHLIRSDENLGFGRGNNAGIRYALGQGATHFFLLNQDAWIYPDTVERLLGAEDDRSGILSPVHLDGSAERMDEAFKRYLFGDAAATRDDGLLLGGLTSPREARFINAAAWLLPLRTIEAVGGLDPLFLHYGEDNNYCQRVLHQSLTIRVVPQALVCHDRKSAARPLRNAWVGRYLLITYADPRFSPWQATRRTLRRQAATLARVPYYLLRGDGKSASEILKAYRTLLRRRNEILKSKHTNASRGAHWL
;
A
#
# COMPACT_ATOMS: atom_id res chain seq x y z
N MET A 1 -14.23 12.18 -22.22
CA MET A 1 -14.08 13.47 -21.49
C MET A 1 -14.27 13.18 -20.01
N ILE A 2 -13.35 13.63 -19.16
CA ILE A 2 -13.44 13.49 -17.69
C ILE A 2 -14.60 14.38 -17.22
N SER A 3 -15.44 13.86 -16.33
CA SER A 3 -16.58 14.62 -15.78
C SER A 3 -16.07 15.92 -15.12
N PRO A 4 -16.76 17.08 -15.28
CA PRO A 4 -16.36 18.35 -14.69
C PRO A 4 -16.33 18.34 -13.14
N ASN A 5 -16.88 17.31 -12.50
CA ASN A 5 -16.94 17.17 -11.05
C ASN A 5 -15.81 16.32 -10.45
N VAL A 6 -14.79 15.96 -11.24
CA VAL A 6 -13.64 15.17 -10.75
C VAL A 6 -12.65 16.08 -10.04
N ASN A 7 -12.45 15.86 -8.73
CA ASN A 7 -11.51 16.58 -7.88
C ASN A 7 -10.52 15.58 -7.27
N ILE A 8 -9.28 15.56 -7.77
CA ILE A 8 -8.28 14.54 -7.47
C ILE A 8 -7.24 15.09 -6.51
N TYR A 9 -7.07 14.40 -5.39
CA TYR A 9 -6.01 14.69 -4.43
C TYR A 9 -4.95 13.61 -4.47
N THR A 10 -3.71 13.98 -4.83
CA THR A 10 -2.54 13.11 -4.68
C THR A 10 -2.03 13.22 -3.24
N ILE A 11 -1.91 12.10 -2.56
CA ILE A 11 -1.47 12.02 -1.17
C ILE A 11 -0.13 11.30 -1.12
N ILE A 12 0.88 11.99 -0.59
CA ILE A 12 2.25 11.50 -0.49
C ILE A 12 2.70 11.57 0.96
N VAL A 13 3.19 10.47 1.49
CA VAL A 13 3.84 10.42 2.80
C VAL A 13 5.35 10.45 2.60
N THR A 14 6.04 11.43 3.20
CA THR A 14 7.49 11.56 3.08
C THR A 14 8.19 11.25 4.40
N TYR A 15 9.34 10.60 4.31
CA TYR A 15 10.29 10.42 5.42
C TYR A 15 11.70 10.25 4.86
N ASN A 16 12.56 11.25 5.05
CA ASN A 16 13.94 11.30 4.55
C ASN A 16 14.02 10.94 3.05
N GLY A 17 13.20 11.62 2.24
CA GLY A 17 12.98 11.34 0.82
C GLY A 17 13.66 12.31 -0.14
N MET A 18 14.61 13.13 0.31
CA MET A 18 15.25 14.23 -0.44
C MET A 18 15.59 13.83 -1.89
N ARG A 19 16.14 12.65 -2.08
CA ARG A 19 16.63 12.22 -3.41
C ARG A 19 15.53 12.03 -4.45
N TRP A 20 14.26 11.84 -4.02
CA TRP A 20 13.13 11.59 -4.92
C TRP A 20 12.22 12.82 -5.13
N VAL A 21 12.41 13.87 -4.33
CA VAL A 21 11.54 15.06 -4.34
C VAL A 21 11.33 15.59 -5.76
N ASP A 22 12.40 15.84 -6.49
CA ASP A 22 12.30 16.44 -7.83
C ASP A 22 11.63 15.51 -8.85
N ALA A 23 11.90 14.21 -8.81
CA ALA A 23 11.28 13.23 -9.72
C ALA A 23 9.79 13.01 -9.39
N CYS A 24 9.47 12.75 -8.12
CA CYS A 24 8.12 12.50 -7.66
C CYS A 24 7.20 13.70 -7.95
N PHE A 25 7.52 14.86 -7.37
CA PHE A 25 6.66 16.05 -7.48
C PHE A 25 6.71 16.70 -8.87
N GLY A 26 7.86 16.66 -9.54
CA GLY A 26 8.00 17.13 -10.93
C GLY A 26 7.11 16.35 -11.89
N SER A 27 6.95 15.06 -11.70
CA SER A 27 6.07 14.23 -12.53
C SER A 27 4.58 14.61 -12.40
N LEU A 28 4.15 15.06 -11.22
CA LEU A 28 2.76 15.47 -10.99
C LEU A 28 2.39 16.75 -11.74
N ARG A 29 3.33 17.68 -11.91
CA ARG A 29 3.13 18.90 -12.73
C ARG A 29 2.89 18.59 -14.21
N GLY A 30 3.42 17.47 -14.69
CA GLY A 30 3.24 17.01 -16.07
C GLY A 30 1.96 16.25 -16.33
N SER A 31 1.09 16.07 -15.34
CA SER A 31 -0.14 15.30 -15.49
C SER A 31 -1.12 15.95 -16.46
N THR A 32 -1.73 15.15 -17.34
CA THR A 32 -2.77 15.59 -18.30
C THR A 32 -4.09 15.99 -17.61
N VAL A 33 -4.25 15.60 -16.35
CA VAL A 33 -5.41 15.93 -15.51
C VAL A 33 -4.95 16.78 -14.30
N PRO A 34 -5.75 17.75 -13.84
CA PRO A 34 -5.40 18.54 -12.67
C PRO A 34 -5.28 17.67 -11.41
N LEU A 35 -4.18 17.84 -10.67
CA LEU A 35 -3.91 17.13 -9.42
C LEU A 35 -3.65 18.16 -8.31
N HIS A 36 -4.40 18.05 -7.21
CA HIS A 36 -4.08 18.74 -5.96
C HIS A 36 -3.16 17.84 -5.12
N THR A 37 -2.01 18.33 -4.71
CA THR A 37 -1.04 17.50 -3.98
C THR A 37 -1.01 17.85 -2.50
N VAL A 38 -1.20 16.83 -1.65
CA VAL A 38 -1.04 16.90 -0.19
C VAL A 38 0.13 16.01 0.21
N VAL A 39 1.07 16.59 0.93
CA VAL A 39 2.21 15.85 1.50
C VAL A 39 2.07 15.79 3.00
N VAL A 40 2.27 14.62 3.56
CA VAL A 40 2.44 14.42 5.01
C VAL A 40 3.87 14.04 5.28
N ASP A 41 4.65 14.99 5.79
CA ASP A 41 6.03 14.74 6.20
C ASP A 41 6.08 14.13 7.60
N ASN A 42 6.63 12.94 7.69
CA ASN A 42 6.72 12.13 8.91
C ASN A 42 7.96 12.45 9.77
N GLY A 43 8.31 13.73 9.93
CA GLY A 43 9.46 14.15 10.73
C GLY A 43 10.79 13.91 10.02
N SER A 44 10.90 14.27 8.74
CA SER A 44 12.15 14.19 7.98
C SER A 44 13.22 15.13 8.57
N THR A 45 14.47 14.67 8.56
CA THR A 45 15.64 15.41 9.07
C THR A 45 16.68 15.71 8.00
N ASP A 46 16.44 15.26 6.76
CA ASP A 46 17.36 15.39 5.62
C ASP A 46 17.11 16.62 4.73
N GLY A 47 16.20 17.52 5.15
CA GLY A 47 15.83 18.71 4.37
C GLY A 47 14.69 18.47 3.37
N THR A 48 14.08 17.28 3.34
CA THR A 48 12.93 16.97 2.47
C THR A 48 11.81 18.02 2.51
N PRO A 49 11.26 18.41 3.69
CA PRO A 49 10.15 19.36 3.72
C PRO A 49 10.54 20.76 3.26
N GLN A 50 11.78 21.19 3.50
CA GLN A 50 12.31 22.48 3.01
C GLN A 50 12.37 22.46 1.47
N ARG A 51 12.94 21.41 0.89
CA ARG A 51 13.03 21.25 -0.57
C ARG A 51 11.66 21.27 -1.23
N ILE A 52 10.67 20.58 -0.62
CA ILE A 52 9.30 20.58 -1.13
C ILE A 52 8.72 22.00 -1.10
N ALA A 53 8.81 22.71 0.03
CA ALA A 53 8.27 24.05 0.18
C ALA A 53 8.90 25.06 -0.80
N GLU A 54 10.21 24.93 -1.07
CA GLU A 54 10.94 25.83 -1.98
C GLU A 54 10.64 25.56 -3.46
N ARG A 55 10.58 24.28 -3.85
CA ARG A 55 10.49 23.88 -5.25
C ARG A 55 9.07 23.66 -5.74
N PHE A 56 8.15 23.33 -4.82
CA PHE A 56 6.76 22.95 -5.09
C PHE A 56 5.78 23.69 -4.17
N PRO A 57 5.74 25.05 -4.25
CA PRO A 57 4.91 25.88 -3.36
C PRO A 57 3.40 25.65 -3.53
N GLU A 58 2.98 25.01 -4.61
CA GLU A 58 1.59 24.58 -4.85
C GLU A 58 1.15 23.38 -4.01
N VAL A 59 2.10 22.67 -3.39
CA VAL A 59 1.83 21.48 -2.58
C VAL A 59 1.37 21.90 -1.17
N HIS A 60 0.28 21.29 -0.71
CA HIS A 60 -0.12 21.45 0.69
C HIS A 60 0.74 20.52 1.58
N LEU A 61 1.62 21.12 2.39
CA LEU A 61 2.56 20.39 3.24
C LEU A 61 2.06 20.33 4.69
N ILE A 62 1.74 19.12 5.16
CA ILE A 62 1.44 18.81 6.56
C ILE A 62 2.71 18.24 7.18
N ARG A 63 3.22 18.89 8.24
CA ARG A 63 4.42 18.42 8.95
C ARG A 63 4.05 17.75 10.26
N SER A 64 4.59 16.56 10.49
CA SER A 64 4.50 15.85 11.77
C SER A 64 5.85 15.91 12.48
N ASP A 65 5.82 16.09 13.81
CA ASP A 65 7.02 16.05 14.64
C ASP A 65 7.53 14.62 14.88
N GLU A 66 6.71 13.61 14.56
CA GLU A 66 7.02 12.20 14.70
C GLU A 66 6.71 11.39 13.45
N ASN A 67 7.35 10.23 13.31
CA ASN A 67 7.04 9.31 12.23
C ASN A 67 5.75 8.53 12.53
N LEU A 68 4.64 8.99 11.95
CA LEU A 68 3.32 8.36 12.05
C LEU A 68 3.24 6.98 11.38
N GLY A 69 4.22 6.66 10.53
CA GLY A 69 4.19 5.51 9.62
C GLY A 69 3.33 5.77 8.38
N PHE A 70 3.37 4.81 7.44
CA PHE A 70 2.71 4.96 6.14
C PHE A 70 1.18 5.09 6.26
N GLY A 71 0.54 4.22 7.04
CA GLY A 71 -0.92 4.18 7.14
C GLY A 71 -1.52 5.45 7.76
N ARG A 72 -0.99 5.89 8.91
CA ARG A 72 -1.51 7.09 9.60
C ARG A 72 -1.18 8.36 8.83
N GLY A 73 -0.02 8.43 8.17
CA GLY A 73 0.34 9.55 7.30
C GLY A 73 -0.64 9.68 6.14
N ASN A 74 -0.91 8.58 5.43
CA ASN A 74 -1.94 8.59 4.37
C ASN A 74 -3.32 8.97 4.91
N ASN A 75 -3.72 8.48 6.07
CA ASN A 75 -5.00 8.85 6.68
C ASN A 75 -5.10 10.36 6.98
N ALA A 76 -4.02 11.00 7.41
CA ALA A 76 -3.98 12.44 7.61
C ALA A 76 -4.19 13.20 6.29
N GLY A 77 -3.52 12.77 5.22
CA GLY A 77 -3.70 13.34 3.88
C GLY A 77 -5.11 13.10 3.33
N ILE A 78 -5.68 11.90 3.52
CA ILE A 78 -7.06 11.59 3.11
C ILE A 78 -8.06 12.47 3.84
N ARG A 79 -7.93 12.64 5.17
CA ARG A 79 -8.82 13.55 5.94
C ARG A 79 -8.78 14.98 5.42
N TYR A 80 -7.59 15.49 5.15
CA TYR A 80 -7.45 16.82 4.56
C TYR A 80 -8.18 16.92 3.21
N ALA A 81 -7.90 15.98 2.31
CA ALA A 81 -8.50 15.94 0.98
C ALA A 81 -10.03 15.82 1.01
N LEU A 82 -10.58 15.01 1.92
CA LEU A 82 -12.04 14.93 2.17
C LEU A 82 -12.62 16.28 2.54
N GLY A 83 -11.96 17.02 3.44
CA GLY A 83 -12.37 18.38 3.84
C GLY A 83 -12.33 19.40 2.70
N GLN A 84 -11.60 19.11 1.62
CA GLN A 84 -11.51 19.92 0.41
C GLN A 84 -12.44 19.43 -0.72
N GLY A 85 -13.31 18.47 -0.46
CA GLY A 85 -14.26 17.95 -1.44
C GLY A 85 -13.63 17.02 -2.48
N ALA A 86 -12.59 16.30 -2.12
CA ALA A 86 -11.96 15.30 -3.00
C ALA A 86 -12.98 14.23 -3.43
N THR A 87 -13.01 13.92 -4.72
CA THR A 87 -13.78 12.81 -5.31
C THR A 87 -12.91 11.58 -5.56
N HIS A 88 -11.59 11.80 -5.69
CA HIS A 88 -10.60 10.76 -5.92
C HIS A 88 -9.34 11.03 -5.11
N PHE A 89 -8.75 9.96 -4.60
CA PHE A 89 -7.56 9.96 -3.75
C PHE A 89 -6.48 9.13 -4.44
N PHE A 90 -5.44 9.79 -4.92
CA PHE A 90 -4.31 9.11 -5.54
C PHE A 90 -3.18 8.98 -4.50
N LEU A 91 -3.08 7.80 -3.87
CA LEU A 91 -1.97 7.50 -2.96
C LEU A 91 -0.73 7.21 -3.80
N LEU A 92 0.33 7.96 -3.58
CA LEU A 92 1.60 7.82 -4.29
C LEU A 92 2.76 7.78 -3.31
N ASN A 93 3.64 6.80 -3.44
CA ASN A 93 4.86 6.76 -2.64
C ASN A 93 5.82 7.88 -3.01
N GLN A 94 6.62 8.37 -2.03
CA GLN A 94 7.64 9.39 -2.25
C GLN A 94 8.74 8.95 -3.24
N ASP A 95 8.96 7.65 -3.40
CA ASP A 95 9.95 7.03 -4.30
C ASP A 95 9.32 6.55 -5.62
N ALA A 96 8.17 7.14 -5.99
CA ALA A 96 7.49 6.85 -7.25
C ALA A 96 7.25 8.14 -8.05
N TRP A 97 7.17 8.01 -9.38
CA TRP A 97 6.82 9.10 -10.30
C TRP A 97 5.97 8.57 -11.44
N ILE A 98 5.04 9.41 -11.89
CA ILE A 98 4.03 9.06 -12.88
C ILE A 98 4.42 9.50 -14.29
N TYR A 99 3.80 8.88 -15.29
CA TYR A 99 3.76 9.42 -16.65
C TYR A 99 2.61 10.43 -16.78
N PRO A 100 2.64 11.34 -17.78
CA PRO A 100 1.64 12.40 -17.88
C PRO A 100 0.20 11.91 -17.88
N ASP A 101 -0.09 10.82 -18.56
CA ASP A 101 -1.42 10.26 -18.75
C ASP A 101 -1.80 9.15 -17.75
N THR A 102 -0.96 8.89 -16.74
CA THR A 102 -1.18 7.81 -15.77
C THR A 102 -2.55 7.93 -15.09
N VAL A 103 -2.83 9.07 -14.48
CA VAL A 103 -4.07 9.27 -13.71
C VAL A 103 -5.29 9.34 -14.63
N GLU A 104 -5.16 9.96 -15.80
CA GLU A 104 -6.22 9.98 -16.83
C GLU A 104 -6.63 8.56 -17.25
N ARG A 105 -5.64 7.69 -17.49
CA ARG A 105 -5.91 6.28 -17.86
C ARG A 105 -6.53 5.49 -16.73
N LEU A 106 -6.16 5.76 -15.47
CA LEU A 106 -6.79 5.14 -14.30
C LEU A 106 -8.26 5.56 -14.20
N LEU A 107 -8.56 6.85 -14.35
CA LEU A 107 -9.94 7.36 -14.36
C LEU A 107 -10.76 6.75 -15.51
N GLY A 108 -10.18 6.67 -16.71
CA GLY A 108 -10.84 6.06 -17.88
C GLY A 108 -11.18 4.58 -17.71
N ALA A 109 -10.53 3.89 -16.77
CA ALA A 109 -10.79 2.49 -16.46
C ALA A 109 -11.71 2.29 -15.25
N GLU A 110 -12.21 3.36 -14.63
CA GLU A 110 -13.10 3.29 -13.49
C GLU A 110 -14.50 2.78 -13.87
N ASP A 111 -15.09 1.95 -13.02
CA ASP A 111 -16.48 1.53 -13.05
C ASP A 111 -17.12 1.56 -11.66
N ASP A 112 -18.41 1.21 -11.56
CA ASP A 112 -19.18 1.27 -10.31
C ASP A 112 -18.66 0.35 -9.21
N ARG A 113 -17.88 -0.66 -9.56
CA ARG A 113 -17.27 -1.62 -8.61
C ARG A 113 -15.81 -1.30 -8.29
N SER A 114 -15.23 -0.30 -8.92
CA SER A 114 -13.83 0.07 -8.70
C SER A 114 -13.58 0.51 -7.26
N GLY A 115 -12.76 -0.24 -6.54
CA GLY A 115 -12.27 0.08 -5.21
C GLY A 115 -10.83 0.60 -5.25
N ILE A 116 -9.94 -0.13 -5.94
CA ILE A 116 -8.55 0.29 -6.18
C ILE A 116 -8.26 0.17 -7.66
N LEU A 117 -7.78 1.24 -8.26
CA LEU A 117 -7.18 1.25 -9.59
C LEU A 117 -5.68 1.48 -9.44
N SER A 118 -4.86 0.57 -9.96
CA SER A 118 -3.40 0.65 -9.89
C SER A 118 -2.80 0.69 -11.30
N PRO A 119 -1.82 1.56 -11.56
CA PRO A 119 -1.04 1.44 -12.78
C PRO A 119 -0.14 0.20 -12.73
N VAL A 120 0.49 -0.14 -13.85
CA VAL A 120 1.62 -1.07 -13.87
C VAL A 120 2.84 -0.38 -13.27
N HIS A 121 3.51 -1.06 -12.34
CA HIS A 121 4.71 -0.53 -11.70
C HIS A 121 5.95 -0.98 -12.48
N LEU A 122 6.71 -0.01 -12.95
CA LEU A 122 8.07 -0.18 -13.45
C LEU A 122 9.06 0.04 -12.30
N ASP A 123 10.28 -0.43 -12.46
CA ASP A 123 11.38 -0.13 -11.54
C ASP A 123 11.90 1.31 -11.71
N GLY A 124 12.89 1.69 -10.90
CA GLY A 124 13.48 3.03 -10.95
C GLY A 124 14.24 3.35 -12.25
N SER A 125 14.51 2.36 -13.13
CA SER A 125 15.09 2.59 -14.46
C SER A 125 14.03 2.95 -15.51
N ALA A 126 12.76 2.72 -15.22
CA ALA A 126 11.63 2.83 -16.15
C ALA A 126 11.68 1.83 -17.34
N GLU A 127 12.58 0.88 -17.31
CA GLU A 127 12.78 -0.09 -18.40
C GLU A 127 12.14 -1.45 -18.14
N ARG A 128 11.96 -1.80 -16.86
CA ARG A 128 11.50 -3.12 -16.45
C ARG A 128 10.33 -3.01 -15.47
N MET A 129 9.50 -4.04 -15.46
CA MET A 129 8.49 -4.18 -14.43
C MET A 129 9.13 -4.36 -13.05
N ASP A 130 8.62 -3.66 -12.01
CA ASP A 130 9.02 -3.94 -10.61
C ASP A 130 8.82 -5.42 -10.31
N GLU A 131 9.88 -6.11 -9.85
CA GLU A 131 9.84 -7.56 -9.64
C GLU A 131 8.77 -7.99 -8.62
N ALA A 132 8.56 -7.21 -7.58
CA ALA A 132 7.55 -7.55 -6.58
C ALA A 132 6.14 -7.36 -7.15
N PHE A 133 5.91 -6.28 -7.91
CA PHE A 133 4.67 -6.05 -8.63
C PHE A 133 4.37 -7.18 -9.62
N LYS A 134 5.35 -7.59 -10.39
CA LYS A 134 5.27 -8.70 -11.35
C LYS A 134 4.81 -10.01 -10.65
N ARG A 135 5.35 -10.29 -9.46
CA ARG A 135 4.93 -11.45 -8.65
C ARG A 135 3.50 -11.31 -8.12
N TYR A 136 3.09 -10.12 -7.71
CA TYR A 136 1.71 -9.90 -7.22
C TYR A 136 0.68 -10.12 -8.31
N LEU A 137 0.97 -9.70 -9.52
CA LEU A 137 0.03 -9.77 -10.64
C LEU A 137 0.03 -11.13 -11.35
N PHE A 138 1.18 -11.75 -11.52
CA PHE A 138 1.37 -12.95 -12.35
C PHE A 138 1.83 -14.19 -11.56
N GLY A 139 2.14 -14.04 -10.26
CA GLY A 139 2.69 -15.10 -9.41
C GLY A 139 4.20 -15.29 -9.54
N ASP A 140 4.77 -16.12 -8.66
CA ASP A 140 6.23 -16.31 -8.56
C ASP A 140 6.87 -16.85 -9.86
N ALA A 141 6.14 -17.67 -10.63
CA ALA A 141 6.62 -18.23 -11.90
C ALA A 141 6.82 -17.17 -13.00
N ALA A 142 6.29 -15.97 -12.82
CA ALA A 142 6.45 -14.88 -13.78
C ALA A 142 7.78 -14.11 -13.63
N ALA A 143 8.50 -14.30 -12.52
CA ALA A 143 9.72 -13.56 -12.25
C ALA A 143 10.79 -13.66 -13.36
N THR A 144 10.84 -14.78 -14.08
CA THR A 144 11.78 -15.04 -15.18
C THR A 144 11.19 -14.80 -16.56
N ARG A 145 9.92 -14.39 -16.67
CA ARG A 145 9.28 -14.14 -17.97
C ARG A 145 9.63 -12.75 -18.49
N ASP A 146 9.64 -12.63 -19.81
CA ASP A 146 9.81 -11.35 -20.49
C ASP A 146 8.66 -10.39 -20.19
N ASP A 147 8.98 -9.14 -19.86
CA ASP A 147 8.00 -8.12 -19.47
C ASP A 147 7.11 -7.71 -20.64
N GLY A 148 7.66 -7.65 -21.86
CA GLY A 148 6.91 -7.34 -23.08
C GLY A 148 5.83 -8.38 -23.36
N LEU A 149 6.15 -9.67 -23.19
CA LEU A 149 5.17 -10.76 -23.33
C LEU A 149 4.07 -10.68 -22.27
N LEU A 150 4.43 -10.34 -21.04
CA LEU A 150 3.46 -10.22 -19.94
C LEU A 150 2.53 -9.02 -20.15
N LEU A 151 3.08 -7.86 -20.53
CA LEU A 151 2.33 -6.63 -20.77
C LEU A 151 1.49 -6.73 -22.05
N GLY A 152 2.06 -7.31 -23.13
CA GLY A 152 1.34 -7.54 -24.38
C GLY A 152 0.12 -8.44 -24.26
N GLY A 153 0.09 -9.33 -23.25
CA GLY A 153 -1.08 -10.12 -22.89
C GLY A 153 -2.15 -9.37 -22.06
N LEU A 154 -1.88 -8.14 -21.63
CA LEU A 154 -2.80 -7.32 -20.85
C LEU A 154 -3.43 -6.25 -21.74
N THR A 155 -4.54 -6.58 -22.39
CA THR A 155 -5.26 -5.66 -23.28
C THR A 155 -6.35 -4.85 -22.59
N SER A 156 -6.76 -5.27 -21.38
CA SER A 156 -7.82 -4.65 -20.58
C SER A 156 -7.47 -4.67 -19.09
N PRO A 157 -8.14 -3.85 -18.26
CA PRO A 157 -7.93 -3.85 -16.80
C PRO A 157 -8.08 -5.26 -16.22
N ARG A 158 -7.07 -5.66 -15.41
CA ARG A 158 -7.01 -7.00 -14.82
C ARG A 158 -7.32 -6.95 -13.33
N GLU A 159 -8.26 -7.78 -12.89
CA GLU A 159 -8.54 -7.94 -11.47
C GLU A 159 -7.36 -8.62 -10.74
N ALA A 160 -7.07 -8.09 -9.55
CA ALA A 160 -6.07 -8.61 -8.64
C ALA A 160 -6.66 -8.81 -7.24
N ARG A 161 -6.02 -9.65 -6.44
CA ARG A 161 -6.38 -9.82 -5.02
C ARG A 161 -5.55 -8.94 -4.09
N PHE A 162 -4.41 -8.52 -4.56
CA PHE A 162 -3.46 -7.69 -3.84
C PHE A 162 -2.55 -6.97 -4.84
N ILE A 163 -2.35 -5.69 -4.61
CA ILE A 163 -1.30 -4.86 -5.20
C ILE A 163 -0.76 -3.99 -4.06
N ASN A 164 0.54 -3.74 -4.02
CA ASN A 164 1.13 -2.83 -3.03
C ASN A 164 0.72 -1.37 -3.25
N ALA A 165 0.63 -0.61 -2.17
CA ALA A 165 0.14 0.77 -2.16
C ALA A 165 1.17 1.81 -2.63
N ALA A 166 1.97 1.52 -3.67
CA ALA A 166 2.90 2.51 -4.19
C ALA A 166 2.23 3.55 -5.10
N ALA A 167 1.15 3.14 -5.80
CA ALA A 167 0.32 4.04 -6.60
C ALA A 167 -1.10 3.47 -6.69
N TRP A 168 -2.04 4.05 -5.95
CA TRP A 168 -3.45 3.65 -5.95
C TRP A 168 -4.36 4.85 -6.21
N LEU A 169 -5.23 4.75 -7.19
CA LEU A 169 -6.36 5.66 -7.32
C LEU A 169 -7.57 5.04 -6.62
N LEU A 170 -8.10 5.76 -5.62
CA LEU A 170 -9.25 5.35 -4.82
C LEU A 170 -10.40 6.34 -5.09
N PRO A 171 -11.52 5.91 -5.68
CA PRO A 171 -12.72 6.72 -5.74
C PRO A 171 -13.29 7.03 -4.35
N LEU A 172 -14.01 8.12 -4.18
CA LEU A 172 -14.65 8.51 -2.91
C LEU A 172 -15.51 7.37 -2.32
N ARG A 173 -16.22 6.62 -3.16
CA ARG A 173 -17.00 5.44 -2.71
C ARG A 173 -16.17 4.40 -1.96
N THR A 174 -14.88 4.28 -2.29
CA THR A 174 -13.96 3.37 -1.58
C THR A 174 -13.68 3.89 -0.17
N ILE A 175 -13.44 5.19 -0.04
CA ILE A 175 -13.24 5.82 1.26
C ILE A 175 -14.51 5.72 2.13
N GLU A 176 -15.67 5.93 1.53
CA GLU A 176 -16.97 5.80 2.22
C GLU A 176 -17.27 4.37 2.66
N ALA A 177 -16.85 3.39 1.87
CA ALA A 177 -17.13 1.97 2.15
C ALA A 177 -16.10 1.31 3.06
N VAL A 178 -14.81 1.71 2.93
CA VAL A 178 -13.66 1.03 3.53
C VAL A 178 -12.95 1.91 4.56
N GLY A 179 -12.96 3.22 4.37
CA GLY A 179 -12.25 4.19 5.19
C GLY A 179 -10.77 4.31 4.85
N GLY A 180 -9.97 4.71 5.83
CA GLY A 180 -8.52 4.84 5.74
C GLY A 180 -7.77 3.52 6.01
N LEU A 181 -6.45 3.58 6.06
CA LEU A 181 -5.58 2.46 6.41
C LEU A 181 -5.67 2.15 7.92
N ASP A 182 -5.71 0.87 8.27
CA ASP A 182 -5.89 0.43 9.65
C ASP A 182 -4.63 0.69 10.50
N PRO A 183 -4.72 1.48 11.59
CA PRO A 183 -3.59 1.78 12.46
C PRO A 183 -3.08 0.59 13.27
N LEU A 184 -3.74 -0.57 13.20
CA LEU A 184 -3.22 -1.83 13.72
C LEU A 184 -1.84 -2.17 13.11
N PHE A 185 -1.61 -1.75 11.85
CA PHE A 185 -0.38 -1.97 11.10
C PHE A 185 0.51 -0.72 11.18
N LEU A 186 1.65 -0.83 11.88
CA LEU A 186 2.62 0.28 12.00
C LEU A 186 3.56 0.35 10.79
N HIS A 187 4.04 -0.81 10.34
CA HIS A 187 4.95 -0.94 9.20
C HIS A 187 4.67 -2.24 8.46
N TYR A 188 4.24 -2.12 7.22
CA TYR A 188 3.90 -3.20 6.30
C TYR A 188 2.71 -4.08 6.74
N GLY A 189 1.85 -4.39 5.81
CA GLY A 189 0.65 -5.19 5.98
C GLY A 189 -0.62 -4.35 5.96
N GLU A 190 -0.50 -3.02 6.07
CA GLU A 190 -1.59 -2.06 5.91
C GLU A 190 -2.20 -2.13 4.51
N ASP A 191 -1.37 -2.26 3.47
CA ASP A 191 -1.79 -2.45 2.08
C ASP A 191 -2.53 -3.77 1.88
N ASN A 192 -2.01 -4.87 2.45
CA ASN A 192 -2.69 -6.16 2.42
C ASN A 192 -4.06 -6.10 3.10
N ASN A 193 -4.12 -5.49 4.29
CA ASN A 193 -5.38 -5.34 5.03
C ASN A 193 -6.36 -4.44 4.27
N TYR A 194 -5.89 -3.35 3.66
CA TYR A 194 -6.74 -2.47 2.86
C TYR A 194 -7.35 -3.23 1.66
N CYS A 195 -6.54 -3.96 0.91
CA CYS A 195 -7.01 -4.82 -0.18
C CYS A 195 -8.04 -5.86 0.30
N GLN A 196 -7.82 -6.47 1.47
CA GLN A 196 -8.76 -7.42 2.07
C GLN A 196 -10.11 -6.77 2.38
N ARG A 197 -10.11 -5.54 2.89
CA ARG A 197 -11.33 -4.77 3.20
C ARG A 197 -12.08 -4.35 1.94
N VAL A 198 -11.36 -3.88 0.92
CA VAL A 198 -11.94 -3.55 -0.40
C VAL A 198 -12.69 -4.74 -0.97
N LEU A 199 -12.05 -5.92 -0.99
CA LEU A 199 -12.68 -7.16 -1.47
C LEU A 199 -13.83 -7.63 -0.57
N HIS A 200 -13.75 -7.36 0.74
CA HIS A 200 -14.84 -7.68 1.69
C HIS A 200 -16.10 -6.85 1.42
N GLN A 201 -15.91 -5.59 1.00
CA GLN A 201 -17.01 -4.70 0.61
C GLN A 201 -17.51 -4.92 -0.83
N SER A 202 -17.12 -6.04 -1.47
CA SER A 202 -17.49 -6.41 -2.85
C SER A 202 -17.02 -5.41 -3.91
N LEU A 203 -16.01 -4.61 -3.59
CA LEU A 203 -15.31 -3.76 -4.54
C LEU A 203 -14.16 -4.52 -5.20
N THR A 204 -13.71 -4.04 -6.37
CA THR A 204 -12.63 -4.67 -7.13
C THR A 204 -11.30 -3.95 -6.96
N ILE A 205 -10.22 -4.69 -7.14
CA ILE A 205 -8.86 -4.17 -7.26
C ILE A 205 -8.43 -4.47 -8.69
N ARG A 206 -8.10 -3.45 -9.46
CA ARG A 206 -7.74 -3.62 -10.87
C ARG A 206 -6.43 -2.94 -11.21
N VAL A 207 -5.63 -3.63 -12.01
CA VAL A 207 -4.45 -3.08 -12.66
C VAL A 207 -4.83 -2.64 -14.06
N VAL A 208 -4.50 -1.38 -14.39
CA VAL A 208 -4.77 -0.75 -15.69
C VAL A 208 -3.49 -0.79 -16.52
N PRO A 209 -3.40 -1.64 -17.55
CA PRO A 209 -2.15 -1.90 -18.26
C PRO A 209 -1.55 -0.70 -18.97
N GLN A 210 -2.40 0.23 -19.42
CA GLN A 210 -1.98 1.43 -20.14
C GLN A 210 -1.47 2.54 -19.21
N ALA A 211 -1.80 2.48 -17.92
CA ALA A 211 -1.31 3.40 -16.91
C ALA A 211 0.03 2.88 -16.36
N LEU A 212 1.05 3.70 -16.34
CA LEU A 212 2.39 3.34 -15.88
C LEU A 212 2.83 4.24 -14.72
N VAL A 213 3.63 3.69 -13.81
CA VAL A 213 4.33 4.41 -12.75
C VAL A 213 5.72 3.82 -12.57
N CYS A 214 6.73 4.65 -12.36
CA CYS A 214 8.04 4.19 -11.91
C CYS A 214 8.07 4.15 -10.39
N HIS A 215 8.69 3.12 -9.80
CA HIS A 215 8.83 2.96 -8.37
C HIS A 215 10.26 2.53 -8.04
N ASP A 216 11.09 3.50 -7.61
CA ASP A 216 12.50 3.28 -7.25
C ASP A 216 12.64 2.58 -5.89
N ARG A 217 12.07 1.39 -5.80
CA ARG A 217 12.19 0.59 -4.60
C ARG A 217 13.64 0.21 -4.35
N LYS A 218 14.22 0.69 -3.25
CA LYS A 218 15.47 0.08 -2.77
C LYS A 218 15.21 -1.40 -2.53
N SER A 219 16.06 -2.25 -3.11
CA SER A 219 16.11 -3.67 -2.74
C SER A 219 16.43 -3.76 -1.25
N ALA A 220 15.42 -3.74 -0.42
CA ALA A 220 15.59 -3.91 1.01
C ALA A 220 16.19 -5.29 1.24
N ALA A 221 17.25 -5.36 2.02
CA ALA A 221 17.79 -6.63 2.50
C ALA A 221 16.62 -7.48 2.99
N ARG A 222 16.52 -8.72 2.49
CA ARG A 222 15.40 -9.62 2.82
C ARG A 222 15.25 -9.65 4.34
N PRO A 223 14.10 -9.26 4.90
CA PRO A 223 13.92 -9.32 6.34
C PRO A 223 14.15 -10.75 6.80
N LEU A 224 14.74 -10.91 7.97
CA LEU A 224 14.97 -12.21 8.58
C LEU A 224 13.68 -13.04 8.47
N ARG A 225 13.81 -14.25 7.95
CA ARG A 225 12.69 -15.16 7.60
C ARG A 225 11.63 -15.29 8.70
N ASN A 226 12.03 -15.08 9.96
CA ASN A 226 11.17 -15.20 11.13
C ASN A 226 10.34 -13.95 11.44
N ALA A 227 10.85 -12.74 11.13
CA ALA A 227 10.08 -11.48 11.27
C ALA A 227 8.83 -11.46 10.35
N TRP A 228 8.89 -12.18 9.24
CA TRP A 228 7.79 -12.27 8.29
C TRP A 228 6.58 -13.07 8.83
N VAL A 229 6.82 -14.03 9.73
CA VAL A 229 5.74 -14.90 10.28
C VAL A 229 4.75 -14.09 11.10
N GLY A 230 5.22 -13.24 12.00
CA GLY A 230 4.34 -12.40 12.83
C GLY A 230 3.44 -11.50 11.99
N ARG A 231 4.00 -10.89 10.94
CA ARG A 231 3.26 -10.06 9.99
C ARG A 231 2.20 -10.86 9.23
N TYR A 232 2.59 -12.02 8.68
CA TYR A 232 1.66 -12.89 7.97
C TYR A 232 0.48 -13.33 8.84
N LEU A 233 0.74 -13.68 10.09
CA LEU A 233 -0.31 -14.06 11.04
C LEU A 233 -1.21 -12.86 11.35
N LEU A 234 -0.64 -11.69 11.62
CA LEU A 234 -1.40 -10.46 11.89
C LEU A 234 -2.33 -10.13 10.73
N ILE A 235 -1.83 -10.11 9.49
CA ILE A 235 -2.62 -9.87 8.26
C ILE A 235 -3.76 -10.89 8.15
N THR A 236 -3.49 -12.17 8.43
CA THR A 236 -4.51 -13.22 8.29
C THR A 236 -5.56 -13.15 9.39
N TYR A 237 -5.18 -12.85 10.63
CA TYR A 237 -6.13 -12.73 11.75
C TYR A 237 -6.96 -11.45 11.69
N ALA A 238 -6.42 -10.36 11.14
CA ALA A 238 -7.14 -9.10 10.93
C ALA A 238 -8.05 -9.11 9.68
N ASP A 239 -7.94 -10.11 8.81
CA ASP A 239 -8.74 -10.22 7.58
C ASP A 239 -10.24 -10.38 7.91
N PRO A 240 -11.11 -9.42 7.54
CA PRO A 240 -12.54 -9.48 7.86
C PRO A 240 -13.28 -10.59 7.13
N ARG A 241 -12.72 -11.13 6.05
CA ARG A 241 -13.34 -12.19 5.23
C ARG A 241 -13.36 -13.56 5.92
N PHE A 242 -12.62 -13.75 7.00
CA PHE A 242 -12.49 -15.04 7.70
C PHE A 242 -12.91 -14.92 9.16
N SER A 243 -13.64 -15.91 9.67
CA SER A 243 -13.82 -16.03 11.12
C SER A 243 -12.47 -16.32 11.81
N PRO A 244 -12.32 -16.09 13.13
CA PRO A 244 -11.09 -16.45 13.85
C PRO A 244 -10.69 -17.91 13.68
N TRP A 245 -11.68 -18.83 13.63
CA TRP A 245 -11.44 -20.25 13.41
C TRP A 245 -10.92 -20.52 12.00
N GLN A 246 -11.51 -19.90 10.97
CA GLN A 246 -11.03 -20.03 9.58
C GLN A 246 -9.60 -19.48 9.42
N ALA A 247 -9.28 -18.35 10.05
CA ALA A 247 -7.93 -17.78 10.07
C ALA A 247 -6.93 -18.76 10.72
N THR A 248 -7.29 -19.35 11.87
CA THR A 248 -6.49 -20.38 12.55
C THR A 248 -6.26 -21.59 11.64
N ARG A 249 -7.32 -22.16 11.07
CA ARG A 249 -7.23 -23.33 10.18
C ARG A 249 -6.34 -23.07 8.98
N ARG A 250 -6.44 -21.88 8.36
CA ARG A 250 -5.60 -21.48 7.21
C ARG A 250 -4.12 -21.37 7.55
N THR A 251 -3.81 -20.98 8.78
CA THR A 251 -2.44 -20.73 9.21
C THR A 251 -1.83 -21.91 9.98
N LEU A 252 -2.63 -22.90 10.39
CA LEU A 252 -2.24 -24.00 11.30
C LEU A 252 -0.95 -24.72 10.85
N ARG A 253 -0.89 -25.17 9.60
CA ARG A 253 0.30 -25.88 9.07
C ARG A 253 1.56 -24.99 9.13
N ARG A 254 1.42 -23.72 8.78
CA ARG A 254 2.54 -22.75 8.81
C ARG A 254 2.94 -22.43 10.24
N GLN A 255 1.99 -22.30 11.15
CA GLN A 255 2.25 -22.09 12.57
C GLN A 255 2.99 -23.30 13.16
N ALA A 256 2.51 -24.51 12.94
CA ALA A 256 3.15 -25.75 13.39
C ALA A 256 4.58 -25.87 12.84
N ALA A 257 4.76 -25.68 11.53
CA ALA A 257 6.08 -25.72 10.90
C ALA A 257 7.04 -24.63 11.43
N THR A 258 6.52 -23.48 11.82
CA THR A 258 7.34 -22.39 12.39
C THR A 258 7.73 -22.69 13.82
N LEU A 259 6.79 -23.17 14.65
CA LEU A 259 7.06 -23.54 16.05
C LEU A 259 7.99 -24.76 16.13
N ALA A 260 7.88 -25.71 15.23
CA ALA A 260 8.79 -26.88 15.15
C ALA A 260 10.26 -26.49 14.87
N ARG A 261 10.52 -25.27 14.39
CA ARG A 261 11.90 -24.76 14.23
C ARG A 261 12.51 -24.25 15.51
N VAL A 262 11.72 -23.95 16.54
CA VAL A 262 12.26 -23.39 17.81
C VAL A 262 13.26 -24.35 18.44
N PRO A 263 12.95 -25.64 18.72
CA PRO A 263 13.93 -26.58 19.26
C PRO A 263 15.13 -26.77 18.32
N TYR A 264 14.95 -26.78 17.01
CA TYR A 264 16.04 -26.88 16.04
C TYR A 264 17.04 -25.73 16.18
N TYR A 265 16.56 -24.47 16.29
CA TYR A 265 17.42 -23.31 16.49
C TYR A 265 18.14 -23.32 17.85
N LEU A 266 17.43 -23.74 18.91
CA LEU A 266 18.02 -23.88 20.25
C LEU A 266 19.16 -24.90 20.26
N LEU A 267 18.96 -26.08 19.62
CA LEU A 267 19.99 -27.12 19.52
C LEU A 267 21.22 -26.66 18.72
N ARG A 268 21.06 -25.71 17.80
CA ARG A 268 22.14 -25.11 17.02
C ARG A 268 22.77 -23.88 17.66
N GLY A 269 22.38 -23.50 18.87
CA GLY A 269 22.88 -22.30 19.54
C GLY A 269 22.33 -20.99 18.95
N ASP A 270 21.38 -21.04 17.99
CA ASP A 270 20.75 -19.84 17.42
C ASP A 270 19.55 -19.39 18.28
N GLY A 271 19.83 -18.99 19.51
CA GLY A 271 18.82 -18.48 20.44
C GLY A 271 18.10 -17.22 19.93
N LYS A 272 18.73 -16.44 19.04
CA LYS A 272 18.14 -15.25 18.43
C LYS A 272 16.94 -15.61 17.55
N SER A 273 17.11 -16.54 16.61
CA SER A 273 16.03 -16.98 15.73
C SER A 273 14.88 -17.64 16.50
N ALA A 274 15.19 -18.45 17.52
CA ALA A 274 14.17 -19.04 18.40
C ALA A 274 13.39 -17.96 19.15
N SER A 275 14.08 -16.96 19.72
CA SER A 275 13.48 -15.84 20.47
C SER A 275 12.57 -14.98 19.57
N GLU A 276 12.97 -14.71 18.33
CA GLU A 276 12.15 -13.95 17.37
C GLU A 276 10.81 -14.64 17.08
N ILE A 277 10.82 -15.95 16.88
CA ILE A 277 9.57 -16.72 16.67
C ILE A 277 8.67 -16.59 17.91
N LEU A 278 9.20 -16.86 19.10
CA LEU A 278 8.42 -16.81 20.35
C LEU A 278 7.91 -15.39 20.62
N LYS A 279 8.71 -14.36 20.34
CA LYS A 279 8.32 -12.96 20.46
C LYS A 279 7.17 -12.60 19.52
N ALA A 280 7.18 -13.09 18.28
CA ALA A 280 6.09 -12.88 17.34
C ALA A 280 4.76 -13.46 17.86
N TYR A 281 4.77 -14.68 18.39
CA TYR A 281 3.55 -15.29 18.97
C TYR A 281 3.08 -14.58 20.25
N ARG A 282 4.01 -14.22 21.14
CA ARG A 282 3.66 -13.43 22.34
C ARG A 282 3.02 -12.09 21.97
N THR A 283 3.53 -11.42 20.94
CA THR A 283 2.99 -10.15 20.45
C THR A 283 1.56 -10.34 19.92
N LEU A 284 1.30 -11.38 19.13
CA LEU A 284 -0.04 -11.69 18.64
C LEU A 284 -1.03 -11.96 19.79
N LEU A 285 -0.60 -12.74 20.79
CA LEU A 285 -1.44 -13.04 21.96
C LEU A 285 -1.76 -11.77 22.76
N ARG A 286 -0.75 -10.91 23.02
CA ARG A 286 -0.93 -9.64 23.73
C ARG A 286 -1.87 -8.68 22.98
N ARG A 287 -1.77 -8.65 21.65
CA ARG A 287 -2.59 -7.78 20.80
C ARG A 287 -3.92 -8.41 20.35
N ARG A 288 -4.28 -9.57 20.90
CA ARG A 288 -5.50 -10.29 20.48
C ARG A 288 -6.75 -9.40 20.47
N ASN A 289 -6.97 -8.62 21.53
CA ASN A 289 -8.14 -7.76 21.63
C ASN A 289 -8.12 -6.62 20.62
N GLU A 290 -6.95 -6.04 20.35
CA GLU A 290 -6.77 -5.03 19.29
C GLU A 290 -7.09 -5.62 17.92
N ILE A 291 -6.59 -6.84 17.63
CA ILE A 291 -6.83 -7.55 16.37
C ILE A 291 -8.33 -7.83 16.19
N LEU A 292 -9.02 -8.31 17.24
CA LEU A 292 -10.46 -8.59 17.18
C LEU A 292 -11.27 -7.31 17.00
N LYS A 293 -10.92 -6.22 17.70
CA LYS A 293 -11.53 -4.91 17.53
C LYS A 293 -11.36 -4.38 16.12
N SER A 294 -10.12 -4.37 15.62
CA SER A 294 -9.78 -3.97 14.25
C SER A 294 -10.58 -4.77 13.23
N LYS A 295 -10.57 -6.09 13.37
CA LYS A 295 -11.34 -6.98 12.49
C LYS A 295 -12.85 -6.68 12.49
N HIS A 296 -13.43 -6.44 13.65
CA HIS A 296 -14.87 -6.10 13.78
C HIS A 296 -15.17 -4.76 13.09
N THR A 297 -14.34 -3.72 13.34
CA THR A 297 -14.43 -2.42 12.67
C THR A 297 -14.31 -2.57 11.15
N ASN A 298 -13.32 -3.34 10.69
CA ASN A 298 -13.05 -3.56 9.27
C ASN A 298 -14.11 -4.41 8.54
N ALA A 299 -14.95 -5.14 9.26
CA ALA A 299 -16.05 -5.91 8.69
C ALA A 299 -17.26 -5.04 8.35
N SER A 300 -17.44 -3.91 9.01
CA SER A 300 -18.53 -2.98 8.74
C SER A 300 -18.14 -1.98 7.64
N ARG A 301 -19.14 -1.55 6.87
CA ARG A 301 -18.99 -0.47 5.89
C ARG A 301 -18.92 0.87 6.62
N GLY A 302 -18.01 1.75 6.21
CA GLY A 302 -17.89 3.09 6.78
C GLY A 302 -16.49 3.69 6.60
N ALA A 303 -16.40 5.01 6.77
CA ALA A 303 -15.15 5.78 6.70
C ALA A 303 -14.29 5.60 7.98
N HIS A 304 -14.05 4.35 8.38
CA HIS A 304 -13.26 4.03 9.55
C HIS A 304 -11.82 4.52 9.41
N TRP A 305 -11.17 4.83 10.54
CA TRP A 305 -9.76 5.24 10.64
C TRP A 305 -9.44 6.65 10.08
N LEU A 306 -10.46 7.41 9.68
CA LEU A 306 -10.34 8.79 9.20
C LEU A 306 -10.86 9.78 10.23
#